data_439ae48159ac099a756e27ba4b9661c0
#
_entry.id   439ae48159ac099a756e27ba4b9661c0
#
_cell.length_a   1.000
_cell.length_b   1.000
_cell.length_c   1.000
_cell.angle_alpha   90.00
_cell.angle_beta   90.00
_cell.angle_gamma   90.00
#
_symmetry.space_group_name_H-M   'P 1'
#
loop_
_entity.id
_entity.type
_entity.pdbx_description
1 polymer ?
#
loop_
_entity_poly.entity_id
_entity_poly.type
_entity_poly.pdbx_seq_one_letter_code
_entity_poly.pdbx_strand_id
1 'polypeptide(L)'
;MKTLLKSIITCASLVIFMACSGSDNHGHDHEGAHEHEHEHEHSEDEHEHNKGGASNEITLSPEQAKQFGVKSIEVKKGSFHETIKVSGQIVGAQGDEYTVVASSAGVVSLRKSISVGSHVGAGQAVATVSAKNIVGGDSNEQARILYNNAKRELERLKPLYEDKIVTARDYNAALENYEHAKAAMASSRAGNGGVATTAISGTVVSLDVTDGQYVEAGAPIAKVSKNARLVLRADLPASYAKQVQNIKSANFRTSDSDEMISLSDLKGRRISGNSVATSQPGYIPVCFEFANNGRIVSGAYAEVYLIGAERANTLSIPVKALTEELGTFYVYVQLDEDCYEKRRVQVGISDGCNVEVLSGLKAGEHVVVEGAMVIKLAGSGGAIPGHTHEH
;
A
#
# COMPACT_ATOMS: atom_id res chain seq x y z
N MET A 1 -29.77 40.34 17.27
CA MET A 1 -31.13 40.33 16.65
C MET A 1 -31.18 39.09 15.79
N LYS A 2 -31.82 38.03 16.34
CA LYS A 2 -33.02 37.32 15.83
C LYS A 2 -32.80 36.74 14.41
N THR A 3 -32.90 35.45 14.07
CA THR A 3 -33.78 34.33 14.51
C THR A 3 -33.21 33.06 13.86
N LEU A 4 -32.94 31.99 14.55
CA LEU A 4 -33.70 30.75 14.71
C LEU A 4 -34.43 30.20 13.46
N LEU A 5 -33.98 29.06 12.92
CA LEU A 5 -34.91 28.02 12.48
C LEU A 5 -34.31 26.62 12.69
N LYS A 6 -34.95 25.89 13.66
CA LYS A 6 -34.78 24.45 13.91
C LYS A 6 -35.59 23.69 12.88
N SER A 7 -35.04 22.57 12.35
CA SER A 7 -35.87 21.51 11.77
C SER A 7 -35.42 20.17 12.34
N ILE A 8 -36.27 19.61 13.18
CA ILE A 8 -36.21 18.26 13.76
C ILE A 8 -36.95 17.36 12.79
N ILE A 9 -36.30 16.31 12.30
CA ILE A 9 -36.95 15.17 11.65
C ILE A 9 -36.70 13.95 12.52
N THR A 10 -37.74 13.57 13.27
CA THR A 10 -37.90 12.30 13.96
C THR A 10 -38.36 11.26 12.98
N CYS A 11 -37.62 10.15 12.84
CA CYS A 11 -38.07 8.93 12.14
C CYS A 11 -38.17 7.81 13.17
N ALA A 12 -39.41 7.44 13.47
CA ALA A 12 -39.75 6.34 14.35
C ALA A 12 -39.56 4.99 13.63
N SER A 13 -38.81 4.09 14.23
CA SER A 13 -38.69 2.70 13.78
C SER A 13 -39.71 1.83 14.48
N LEU A 14 -40.60 1.24 13.71
CA LEU A 14 -41.59 0.27 14.12
C LEU A 14 -40.97 -1.12 14.23
N VAL A 15 -40.96 -1.69 15.44
CA VAL A 15 -40.57 -3.07 15.70
C VAL A 15 -41.83 -3.93 15.70
N ILE A 16 -41.93 -4.91 14.79
CA ILE A 16 -42.97 -5.90 14.76
C ILE A 16 -42.40 -7.20 15.36
N PHE A 17 -42.89 -7.55 16.55
CA PHE A 17 -42.79 -8.87 17.15
C PHE A 17 -43.90 -9.76 16.56
N MET A 18 -43.55 -10.91 16.03
CA MET A 18 -44.49 -12.00 15.76
C MET A 18 -44.07 -13.22 16.54
N ALA A 19 -44.80 -13.49 17.60
CA ALA A 19 -44.81 -14.75 18.31
C ALA A 19 -45.86 -15.66 17.68
N CYS A 20 -45.50 -16.89 17.36
CA CYS A 20 -46.43 -17.98 17.15
C CYS A 20 -46.03 -19.18 18.00
N SER A 21 -46.83 -19.42 19.00
CA SER A 21 -46.92 -20.67 19.72
C SER A 21 -47.88 -21.61 18.99
N GLY A 22 -47.52 -22.89 18.84
CA GLY A 22 -48.39 -23.95 18.32
C GLY A 22 -47.91 -25.29 18.83
N SER A 23 -48.54 -25.77 19.87
CA SER A 23 -48.45 -27.10 20.44
C SER A 23 -49.38 -28.00 19.61
N ASP A 24 -48.92 -29.16 19.19
CA ASP A 24 -49.80 -30.33 18.99
C ASP A 24 -49.02 -31.63 19.18
N ASN A 25 -49.59 -32.39 20.07
CA ASN A 25 -49.21 -33.67 20.63
C ASN A 25 -49.95 -34.79 19.83
N HIS A 26 -49.25 -35.73 19.22
CA HIS A 26 -49.85 -37.01 18.81
C HIS A 26 -48.92 -38.15 19.18
N GLY A 27 -49.35 -38.88 20.23
CA GLY A 27 -48.87 -40.21 20.58
C GLY A 27 -49.49 -41.24 19.64
N HIS A 28 -48.71 -42.24 19.29
CA HIS A 28 -49.14 -43.54 18.83
C HIS A 28 -48.31 -44.61 19.48
N ASP A 29 -48.98 -45.29 20.41
CA ASP A 29 -48.58 -46.60 20.93
C ASP A 29 -48.78 -47.66 19.85
N HIS A 30 -47.81 -48.51 19.62
CA HIS A 30 -47.98 -49.84 19.07
C HIS A 30 -47.02 -50.79 19.72
N GLU A 31 -47.59 -51.59 20.66
CA GLU A 31 -47.04 -52.90 21.13
C GLU A 31 -47.05 -53.90 19.96
N GLY A 32 -45.96 -54.68 19.89
CA GLY A 32 -45.85 -55.83 19.00
C GLY A 32 -44.60 -56.62 19.31
N ALA A 33 -44.72 -57.51 20.25
CA ALA A 33 -43.70 -58.50 20.54
C ALA A 33 -43.65 -59.56 19.43
N HIS A 34 -42.45 -59.86 18.96
CA HIS A 34 -42.14 -61.17 18.36
C HIS A 34 -40.72 -61.57 18.76
N GLU A 35 -40.70 -62.61 19.64
CA GLU A 35 -39.57 -63.47 19.93
C GLU A 35 -39.26 -64.34 18.70
N HIS A 36 -38.01 -64.29 18.23
CA HIS A 36 -37.40 -65.39 17.47
C HIS A 36 -36.00 -65.61 17.95
N GLU A 37 -35.85 -66.73 18.70
CA GLU A 37 -34.58 -67.36 18.96
C GLU A 37 -34.03 -67.95 17.66
N HIS A 38 -32.81 -67.59 17.31
CA HIS A 38 -31.95 -68.36 16.43
C HIS A 38 -30.55 -68.37 17.03
N GLU A 39 -30.20 -69.55 17.62
CA GLU A 39 -28.80 -69.89 17.89
C GLU A 39 -28.06 -70.08 16.60
N HIS A 40 -26.96 -69.33 16.48
CA HIS A 40 -25.87 -69.60 15.55
C HIS A 40 -24.56 -69.48 16.31
N GLU A 41 -23.92 -70.58 16.54
CA GLU A 41 -22.51 -70.67 16.87
C GLU A 41 -21.68 -70.03 15.73
N HIS A 42 -20.89 -69.03 16.06
CA HIS A 42 -19.77 -68.58 15.21
C HIS A 42 -18.53 -68.46 16.07
N SER A 43 -17.52 -69.17 15.59
CA SER A 43 -16.13 -69.22 15.96
C SER A 43 -15.54 -67.80 16.32
N GLU A 44 -14.81 -67.82 17.41
CA GLU A 44 -13.94 -66.75 17.87
C GLU A 44 -12.79 -66.55 16.86
N ASP A 45 -12.94 -65.58 15.96
CA ASP A 45 -11.82 -64.92 15.34
C ASP A 45 -11.55 -63.62 16.13
N GLU A 46 -10.44 -63.62 16.87
CA GLU A 46 -9.92 -62.49 17.58
C GLU A 46 -9.53 -61.40 16.56
N HIS A 47 -10.48 -60.57 16.21
CA HIS A 47 -10.15 -59.28 15.62
C HIS A 47 -9.79 -58.33 16.77
N GLU A 48 -8.50 -58.14 16.98
CA GLU A 48 -7.97 -57.01 17.73
C GLU A 48 -8.62 -55.70 17.17
N HIS A 49 -9.69 -55.25 17.81
CA HIS A 49 -10.14 -53.89 17.64
C HIS A 49 -9.07 -52.97 18.24
N ASN A 50 -8.12 -52.63 17.40
CA ASN A 50 -7.26 -51.47 17.59
C ASN A 50 -8.15 -50.28 17.92
N LYS A 51 -8.20 -49.91 19.19
CA LYS A 51 -8.85 -48.69 19.66
C LYS A 51 -8.15 -47.54 18.98
N GLY A 52 -8.65 -47.13 17.81
CA GLY A 52 -8.24 -45.95 17.10
C GLY A 52 -8.52 -44.71 17.94
N GLY A 53 -7.62 -44.42 18.86
CA GLY A 53 -7.33 -43.06 19.20
C GLY A 53 -6.91 -42.42 17.89
N ALA A 54 -7.55 -41.31 17.47
CA ALA A 54 -7.14 -40.58 16.30
C ALA A 54 -5.67 -40.22 16.47
N SER A 55 -4.77 -41.03 15.91
CA SER A 55 -3.35 -40.69 15.90
C SER A 55 -3.22 -39.47 15.02
N ASN A 56 -2.74 -38.37 15.60
CA ASN A 56 -2.42 -37.15 14.85
C ASN A 56 -1.21 -37.36 13.90
N GLU A 57 -0.78 -38.61 13.77
CA GLU A 57 0.35 -39.06 12.96
C GLU A 57 -0.10 -39.32 11.53
N ILE A 58 0.67 -38.76 10.61
CA ILE A 58 0.43 -38.81 9.17
C ILE A 58 1.68 -39.37 8.51
N THR A 59 1.51 -40.46 7.77
CA THR A 59 2.61 -41.07 7.04
C THR A 59 2.65 -40.54 5.60
N LEU A 60 3.84 -40.11 5.18
CA LEU A 60 4.13 -39.69 3.81
C LEU A 60 5.52 -40.19 3.44
N SER A 61 5.63 -41.00 2.39
CA SER A 61 6.95 -41.53 2.00
C SER A 61 7.97 -40.44 1.70
N PRO A 62 9.26 -40.64 1.97
CA PRO A 62 10.31 -39.67 1.72
C PRO A 62 10.37 -39.24 0.24
N GLU A 63 10.06 -40.17 -0.68
CA GLU A 63 10.00 -39.89 -2.12
C GLU A 63 8.87 -38.93 -2.45
N GLN A 64 7.68 -39.15 -1.90
CA GLN A 64 6.53 -38.23 -2.05
C GLN A 64 6.81 -36.88 -1.40
N ALA A 65 7.37 -36.87 -0.18
CA ALA A 65 7.75 -35.64 0.49
C ALA A 65 8.70 -34.79 -0.37
N LYS A 66 9.70 -35.40 -0.95
CA LYS A 66 10.65 -34.75 -1.85
C LYS A 66 9.99 -34.28 -3.15
N GLN A 67 9.13 -35.12 -3.75
CA GLN A 67 8.42 -34.79 -4.99
C GLN A 67 7.51 -33.58 -4.83
N PHE A 68 6.86 -33.45 -3.70
CA PHE A 68 5.95 -32.33 -3.38
C PHE A 68 6.63 -31.15 -2.67
N GLY A 69 7.96 -31.19 -2.56
CA GLY A 69 8.74 -30.09 -2.00
C GLY A 69 8.51 -29.84 -0.52
N VAL A 70 8.20 -30.87 0.26
CA VAL A 70 8.08 -30.78 1.72
C VAL A 70 9.45 -30.44 2.30
N LYS A 71 9.52 -29.36 3.09
CA LYS A 71 10.73 -28.94 3.81
C LYS A 71 10.41 -28.68 5.25
N SER A 72 11.28 -29.16 6.12
CA SER A 72 11.23 -28.90 7.56
C SER A 72 12.47 -28.10 8.00
N ILE A 73 12.32 -27.37 9.09
CA ILE A 73 13.40 -26.66 9.77
C ILE A 73 13.40 -27.03 11.25
N GLU A 74 14.59 -27.07 11.83
CA GLU A 74 14.75 -27.20 13.27
C GLU A 74 14.33 -25.90 13.98
N VAL A 75 13.42 -26.01 14.92
CA VAL A 75 12.91 -24.88 15.71
C VAL A 75 13.91 -24.55 16.81
N LYS A 76 14.40 -23.31 16.83
CA LYS A 76 15.37 -22.82 17.81
C LYS A 76 14.82 -21.63 18.59
N LYS A 77 15.23 -21.51 19.84
CA LYS A 77 15.03 -20.29 20.59
C LYS A 77 15.98 -19.22 20.03
N GLY A 78 15.44 -18.07 19.74
CA GLY A 78 16.19 -16.94 19.18
C GLY A 78 15.75 -15.62 19.75
N SER A 79 16.25 -14.54 19.14
CA SER A 79 15.72 -13.22 19.37
C SER A 79 14.46 -13.02 18.52
N PHE A 80 13.44 -12.45 19.12
CA PHE A 80 12.20 -12.04 18.49
C PHE A 80 11.91 -10.59 18.91
N HIS A 81 11.12 -9.86 18.15
CA HIS A 81 10.88 -8.46 18.45
C HIS A 81 9.41 -8.22 18.79
N GLU A 82 9.16 -7.32 19.73
CA GLU A 82 7.83 -6.78 19.90
C GLU A 82 7.38 -6.12 18.59
N THR A 83 6.16 -6.41 18.17
CA THR A 83 5.61 -5.87 16.93
C THR A 83 4.27 -5.21 17.15
N ILE A 84 4.03 -4.16 16.40
CA ILE A 84 2.73 -3.47 16.35
C ILE A 84 2.27 -3.49 14.91
N LYS A 85 1.14 -4.19 14.68
CA LYS A 85 0.50 -4.24 13.37
C LYS A 85 -0.31 -2.97 13.14
N VAL A 86 -0.03 -2.27 12.03
CA VAL A 86 -0.69 -1.01 11.66
C VAL A 86 -0.91 -0.95 10.16
N SER A 87 -1.71 -0.01 9.72
CA SER A 87 -1.82 0.34 8.30
C SER A 87 -0.78 1.40 7.94
N GLY A 88 -0.39 1.42 6.67
CA GLY A 88 0.53 2.41 6.14
C GLY A 88 0.32 2.68 4.67
N GLN A 89 1.10 3.62 4.17
CA GLN A 89 1.12 3.97 2.75
C GLN A 89 2.54 4.19 2.28
N ILE A 90 2.82 3.76 1.06
CA ILE A 90 4.08 4.03 0.38
C ILE A 90 3.95 5.37 -0.33
N VAL A 91 4.87 6.29 -0.07
CA VAL A 91 4.92 7.59 -0.73
C VAL A 91 6.31 7.82 -1.33
N GLY A 92 6.42 8.71 -2.31
CA GLY A 92 7.72 9.08 -2.86
C GLY A 92 8.60 9.78 -1.82
N ALA A 93 9.90 9.53 -1.85
CA ALA A 93 10.85 10.23 -1.01
C ALA A 93 10.99 11.70 -1.44
N GLN A 94 11.27 12.57 -0.48
CA GLN A 94 11.50 13.98 -0.77
C GLN A 94 12.66 14.15 -1.78
N GLY A 95 12.41 14.92 -2.86
CA GLY A 95 13.34 15.10 -3.97
C GLY A 95 13.28 14.03 -5.06
N ASP A 96 12.51 12.95 -4.85
CA ASP A 96 12.22 11.95 -5.88
C ASP A 96 10.88 12.20 -6.58
N GLU A 97 10.04 13.09 -6.05
CA GLU A 97 8.82 13.56 -6.68
C GLU A 97 8.93 15.02 -7.11
N TYR A 98 8.35 15.34 -8.26
CA TYR A 98 8.28 16.68 -8.81
C TYR A 98 6.85 16.96 -9.29
N THR A 99 6.26 18.04 -8.79
CA THR A 99 4.97 18.51 -9.26
C THR A 99 5.19 19.49 -10.40
N VAL A 100 4.72 19.15 -11.58
CA VAL A 100 4.66 20.04 -12.74
C VAL A 100 3.50 20.99 -12.52
N VAL A 101 3.80 22.28 -12.52
CA VAL A 101 2.80 23.34 -12.30
C VAL A 101 2.62 24.21 -13.55
N ALA A 102 1.46 24.85 -13.67
CA ALA A 102 1.18 25.83 -14.69
C ALA A 102 2.03 27.09 -14.46
N SER A 103 2.81 27.51 -15.45
CA SER A 103 3.62 28.74 -15.39
C SER A 103 2.81 30.01 -15.63
N SER A 104 1.62 29.90 -16.21
CA SER A 104 0.68 30.99 -16.50
C SER A 104 -0.76 30.51 -16.42
N ALA A 105 -1.71 31.41 -16.23
CA ALA A 105 -3.13 31.09 -16.31
C ALA A 105 -3.52 30.84 -17.78
N GLY A 106 -4.45 29.89 -18.00
CA GLY A 106 -4.91 29.56 -19.34
C GLY A 106 -5.59 28.22 -19.45
N VAL A 107 -5.88 27.81 -20.67
CA VAL A 107 -6.44 26.48 -20.99
C VAL A 107 -5.31 25.50 -21.23
N VAL A 108 -5.36 24.38 -20.54
CA VAL A 108 -4.37 23.29 -20.63
C VAL A 108 -4.60 22.50 -21.91
N SER A 109 -3.52 22.17 -22.61
CA SER A 109 -3.50 21.15 -23.65
C SER A 109 -2.43 20.12 -23.30
N LEU A 110 -2.87 18.91 -22.95
CA LEU A 110 -1.98 17.80 -22.61
C LEU A 110 -1.29 17.26 -23.86
N ARG A 111 -0.05 16.86 -23.71
CA ARG A 111 0.66 16.16 -24.80
C ARG A 111 0.09 14.74 -24.94
N LYS A 112 -0.29 14.34 -26.17
CA LYS A 112 -0.91 13.03 -26.46
C LYS A 112 -0.11 11.81 -26.01
N SER A 113 1.22 11.98 -25.84
CA SER A 113 2.12 10.93 -25.36
C SER A 113 2.22 10.83 -23.85
N ILE A 114 1.51 11.69 -23.10
CA ILE A 114 1.56 11.76 -21.64
C ILE A 114 0.28 11.16 -21.05
N SER A 115 0.45 10.09 -20.31
CA SER A 115 -0.59 9.44 -19.49
C SER A 115 0.00 9.00 -18.16
N VAL A 116 -0.84 8.69 -17.19
CA VAL A 116 -0.39 8.05 -15.95
C VAL A 116 0.35 6.74 -16.30
N GLY A 117 1.53 6.54 -15.71
CA GLY A 117 2.43 5.43 -16.02
C GLY A 117 3.44 5.70 -17.14
N SER A 118 3.30 6.77 -17.95
CA SER A 118 4.29 7.09 -18.99
C SER A 118 5.60 7.59 -18.41
N HIS A 119 6.73 7.20 -19.02
CA HIS A 119 8.05 7.72 -18.66
C HIS A 119 8.32 9.05 -19.35
N VAL A 120 8.89 10.01 -18.61
CA VAL A 120 9.25 11.35 -19.08
C VAL A 120 10.70 11.68 -18.73
N GLY A 121 11.38 12.38 -19.63
CA GLY A 121 12.74 12.89 -19.43
C GLY A 121 12.75 14.25 -18.75
N ALA A 122 13.85 14.60 -18.08
CA ALA A 122 14.04 15.93 -17.55
C ALA A 122 13.96 17.00 -18.67
N GLY A 123 13.23 18.08 -18.44
CA GLY A 123 12.95 19.12 -19.42
C GLY A 123 11.84 18.78 -20.42
N GLN A 124 11.28 17.57 -20.39
CA GLN A 124 10.21 17.19 -21.31
C GLN A 124 8.92 17.96 -21.01
N ALA A 125 8.25 18.44 -22.07
CA ALA A 125 6.97 19.10 -21.97
C ALA A 125 5.85 18.09 -21.67
N VAL A 126 5.09 18.34 -20.60
CA VAL A 126 3.93 17.55 -20.18
C VAL A 126 2.65 18.15 -20.75
N ALA A 127 2.53 19.47 -20.68
CA ALA A 127 1.37 20.19 -21.15
C ALA A 127 1.78 21.57 -21.73
N THR A 128 0.86 22.18 -22.45
CA THR A 128 0.92 23.61 -22.81
C THR A 128 -0.29 24.31 -22.22
N VAL A 129 -0.08 25.52 -21.68
CA VAL A 129 -1.14 26.38 -21.16
C VAL A 129 -1.26 27.60 -22.05
N SER A 130 -2.42 27.83 -22.61
CA SER A 130 -2.64 28.93 -23.57
C SER A 130 -3.78 29.84 -23.11
N ALA A 131 -3.51 31.16 -23.11
CA ALA A 131 -4.49 32.17 -22.79
C ALA A 131 -5.09 32.85 -24.07
N LYS A 132 -4.85 32.31 -25.27
CA LYS A 132 -5.21 32.94 -26.54
C LYS A 132 -6.68 33.29 -26.71
N ASN A 133 -7.59 32.51 -26.09
CA ASN A 133 -9.03 32.66 -26.26
C ASN A 133 -9.75 33.07 -24.96
N ILE A 134 -9.03 33.68 -24.01
CA ILE A 134 -9.57 34.06 -22.72
C ILE A 134 -9.71 35.55 -22.60
N VAL A 135 -10.72 36.01 -21.87
CA VAL A 135 -10.91 37.41 -21.52
C VAL A 135 -9.69 37.88 -20.73
N GLY A 136 -8.99 38.90 -21.27
CA GLY A 136 -7.70 39.40 -20.76
C GLY A 136 -6.48 39.06 -21.65
N GLY A 137 -6.61 38.09 -22.57
CA GLY A 137 -5.60 37.77 -23.56
C GLY A 137 -4.32 37.12 -23.05
N ASP A 138 -3.41 36.84 -23.97
CA ASP A 138 -2.09 36.29 -23.63
C ASP A 138 -1.18 37.40 -23.07
N SER A 139 -0.77 37.27 -21.80
CA SER A 139 0.11 38.23 -21.13
C SER A 139 1.46 38.41 -21.87
N ASN A 140 1.95 37.32 -22.53
CA ASN A 140 3.16 37.40 -23.35
C ASN A 140 2.94 38.25 -24.59
N GLU A 141 1.80 38.13 -25.24
CA GLU A 141 1.45 38.94 -26.41
C GLU A 141 1.25 40.40 -26.01
N GLN A 142 0.57 40.66 -24.88
CA GLN A 142 0.44 42.04 -24.36
C GLN A 142 1.79 42.66 -24.03
N ALA A 143 2.68 41.95 -23.33
CA ALA A 143 4.03 42.44 -23.05
C ALA A 143 4.82 42.70 -24.33
N ARG A 144 4.67 41.88 -25.37
CA ARG A 144 5.29 42.07 -26.68
C ARG A 144 4.79 43.34 -27.39
N ILE A 145 3.49 43.59 -27.35
CA ILE A 145 2.86 44.77 -27.94
C ILE A 145 3.37 46.05 -27.24
N LEU A 146 3.36 46.04 -25.89
CA LEU A 146 3.86 47.17 -25.08
C LEU A 146 5.34 47.44 -25.36
N TYR A 147 6.18 46.40 -25.39
CA TYR A 147 7.59 46.54 -25.74
C TYR A 147 7.80 47.17 -27.15
N ASN A 148 7.09 46.66 -28.16
CA ASN A 148 7.21 47.15 -29.52
C ASN A 148 6.72 48.59 -29.64
N ASN A 149 5.70 49.01 -28.91
CA ASN A 149 5.22 50.38 -28.88
C ASN A 149 6.22 51.33 -28.21
N ALA A 150 6.72 50.94 -27.01
CA ALA A 150 7.70 51.74 -26.28
C ALA A 150 9.04 51.88 -27.08
N LYS A 151 9.46 50.80 -27.75
CA LYS A 151 10.64 50.82 -28.63
C LYS A 151 10.49 51.78 -29.77
N ARG A 152 9.36 51.73 -30.49
CA ARG A 152 9.10 52.66 -31.61
C ARG A 152 9.07 54.12 -31.16
N GLU A 153 8.48 54.38 -29.99
CA GLU A 153 8.43 55.75 -29.46
C GLU A 153 9.82 56.27 -29.07
N LEU A 154 10.64 55.45 -28.42
CA LEU A 154 12.03 55.80 -28.12
C LEU A 154 12.85 56.05 -29.40
N GLU A 155 12.72 55.17 -30.41
CA GLU A 155 13.40 55.33 -31.70
C GLU A 155 12.96 56.60 -32.45
N ARG A 156 11.69 57.01 -32.31
CA ARG A 156 11.15 58.25 -32.88
C ARG A 156 11.71 59.46 -32.16
N LEU A 157 11.81 59.48 -30.86
CA LEU A 157 12.24 60.62 -30.06
C LEU A 157 13.74 60.77 -30.03
N LYS A 158 14.52 59.75 -30.25
CA LYS A 158 15.98 59.83 -30.23
C LYS A 158 16.59 60.86 -31.16
N PRO A 159 16.31 60.92 -32.51
CA PRO A 159 16.84 61.90 -33.40
C PRO A 159 16.32 63.31 -33.08
N LEU A 160 15.06 63.45 -32.67
CA LEU A 160 14.47 64.75 -32.29
C LEU A 160 15.13 65.31 -31.02
N TYR A 161 15.59 64.43 -30.09
CA TYR A 161 16.37 64.89 -28.96
C TYR A 161 17.80 65.33 -29.34
N GLU A 162 18.46 64.59 -30.23
CA GLU A 162 19.76 64.95 -30.79
C GLU A 162 19.70 66.32 -31.49
N ASP A 163 18.60 66.61 -32.25
CA ASP A 163 18.33 67.89 -32.93
C ASP A 163 17.75 68.94 -31.97
N LYS A 164 17.65 68.71 -30.66
CA LYS A 164 17.11 69.59 -29.62
C LYS A 164 15.66 70.04 -29.85
N ILE A 165 14.87 69.24 -30.58
CA ILE A 165 13.47 69.56 -30.89
C ILE A 165 12.56 69.12 -29.70
N VAL A 166 12.93 68.08 -28.96
CA VAL A 166 12.21 67.61 -27.78
C VAL A 166 13.03 67.77 -26.49
N THR A 167 12.35 67.86 -25.35
CA THR A 167 13.05 68.11 -24.09
C THR A 167 13.71 66.81 -23.57
N ALA A 168 14.78 67.00 -22.78
CA ALA A 168 15.40 65.81 -22.06
C ALA A 168 14.43 65.06 -21.19
N ARG A 169 13.41 65.73 -20.66
CA ARG A 169 12.35 65.10 -19.86
C ARG A 169 11.54 64.15 -20.72
N ASP A 170 11.13 64.54 -21.92
CA ASP A 170 10.29 63.67 -22.78
C ASP A 170 11.09 62.47 -23.29
N TYR A 171 12.37 62.67 -23.64
CA TYR A 171 13.26 61.58 -24.06
C TYR A 171 13.48 60.58 -22.91
N ASN A 172 13.79 61.05 -21.66
CA ASN A 172 14.01 60.22 -20.53
C ASN A 172 12.74 59.44 -20.15
N ALA A 173 11.55 60.03 -20.24
CA ALA A 173 10.29 59.35 -20.00
C ALA A 173 10.05 58.21 -21.01
N ALA A 174 10.40 58.41 -22.27
CA ALA A 174 10.29 57.34 -23.30
C ALA A 174 11.32 56.22 -23.08
N LEU A 175 12.54 56.57 -22.64
CA LEU A 175 13.57 55.59 -22.27
C LEU A 175 13.16 54.74 -21.07
N GLU A 176 12.62 55.35 -20.03
CA GLU A 176 12.10 54.66 -18.84
C GLU A 176 10.96 53.71 -19.20
N ASN A 177 9.99 54.19 -20.01
CA ASN A 177 8.91 53.34 -20.51
C ASN A 177 9.42 52.15 -21.33
N TYR A 178 10.44 52.33 -22.16
CA TYR A 178 11.06 51.27 -22.92
C TYR A 178 11.74 50.24 -22.01
N GLU A 179 12.52 50.68 -21.01
CA GLU A 179 13.19 49.74 -20.07
C GLU A 179 12.18 48.98 -19.22
N HIS A 180 11.08 49.61 -18.77
CA HIS A 180 9.98 48.92 -18.08
C HIS A 180 9.30 47.86 -18.96
N ALA A 181 8.97 48.21 -20.21
CA ALA A 181 8.33 47.27 -21.13
C ALA A 181 9.28 46.11 -21.52
N LYS A 182 10.59 46.41 -21.63
CA LYS A 182 11.63 45.38 -21.87
C LYS A 182 11.76 44.40 -20.70
N ALA A 183 11.75 44.91 -19.48
CA ALA A 183 11.77 44.07 -18.29
C ALA A 183 10.51 43.17 -18.17
N ALA A 184 9.33 43.73 -18.43
CA ALA A 184 8.07 43.01 -18.46
C ALA A 184 8.07 41.89 -19.53
N MET A 185 8.59 42.17 -20.73
CA MET A 185 8.72 41.17 -21.79
C MET A 185 9.73 40.07 -21.44
N ALA A 186 10.84 40.40 -20.77
CA ALA A 186 11.83 39.42 -20.34
C ALA A 186 11.25 38.48 -19.29
N SER A 187 10.52 39.00 -18.28
CA SER A 187 9.87 38.20 -17.25
C SER A 187 8.79 37.30 -17.81
N SER A 188 8.00 37.76 -18.79
CA SER A 188 6.97 36.96 -19.42
C SER A 188 7.56 35.81 -20.27
N ARG A 189 8.74 36.01 -20.89
CA ARG A 189 9.48 34.93 -21.59
C ARG A 189 10.12 33.91 -20.67
N ALA A 190 10.56 34.32 -19.48
CA ALA A 190 11.15 33.43 -18.48
C ALA A 190 10.16 32.37 -17.99
N GLY A 191 8.85 32.60 -18.11
CA GLY A 191 7.77 31.65 -17.83
C GLY A 191 7.59 30.55 -18.88
N ASN A 192 8.57 30.22 -19.70
CA ASN A 192 8.54 29.14 -20.71
C ASN A 192 7.38 29.21 -21.73
N GLY A 193 6.77 30.39 -21.93
CA GLY A 193 5.70 30.56 -22.91
C GLY A 193 4.46 29.68 -22.70
N GLY A 194 4.13 29.38 -21.47
CA GLY A 194 3.00 28.49 -21.11
C GLY A 194 3.28 27.01 -21.28
N VAL A 195 4.52 26.58 -21.50
CA VAL A 195 4.89 25.16 -21.54
C VAL A 195 5.22 24.66 -20.14
N ALA A 196 4.44 23.71 -19.66
CA ALA A 196 4.69 23.03 -18.40
C ALA A 196 5.64 21.83 -18.63
N THR A 197 6.85 21.90 -18.05
CA THR A 197 7.90 20.88 -18.19
C THR A 197 8.22 20.23 -16.86
N THR A 198 8.67 18.97 -16.90
CA THR A 198 9.21 18.32 -15.71
C THR A 198 10.68 18.65 -15.55
N ALA A 199 11.12 18.93 -14.30
CA ALA A 199 12.53 19.12 -13.99
C ALA A 199 13.30 17.82 -13.79
N ILE A 200 12.60 16.70 -13.58
CA ILE A 200 13.21 15.40 -13.32
C ILE A 200 12.80 14.39 -14.39
N SER A 201 13.65 13.38 -14.60
CA SER A 201 13.30 12.18 -15.36
C SER A 201 12.59 11.19 -14.41
N GLY A 202 11.52 10.57 -14.89
CA GLY A 202 10.74 9.63 -14.06
C GLY A 202 9.45 9.19 -14.73
N THR A 203 8.55 8.63 -13.94
CA THR A 203 7.23 8.16 -14.37
C THR A 203 6.15 9.12 -13.90
N VAL A 204 5.17 9.41 -14.74
CA VAL A 204 3.99 10.21 -14.38
C VAL A 204 3.11 9.39 -13.42
N VAL A 205 2.97 9.87 -12.18
CA VAL A 205 2.19 9.20 -11.12
C VAL A 205 0.73 9.64 -11.13
N SER A 206 0.49 10.94 -11.37
CA SER A 206 -0.86 11.50 -11.50
C SER A 206 -0.91 12.60 -12.54
N LEU A 207 -2.10 12.77 -13.15
CA LEU A 207 -2.48 13.93 -13.92
C LEU A 207 -3.62 14.59 -13.14
N ASP A 208 -3.38 15.83 -12.69
CA ASP A 208 -4.30 16.55 -11.81
C ASP A 208 -5.23 17.47 -12.61
N VAL A 209 -5.13 17.46 -13.96
CA VAL A 209 -5.93 18.25 -14.88
C VAL A 209 -6.41 17.43 -16.08
N THR A 210 -7.48 17.89 -16.72
CA THR A 210 -7.99 17.33 -17.98
C THR A 210 -7.65 18.23 -19.15
N ASP A 211 -7.59 17.66 -20.36
CA ASP A 211 -7.38 18.43 -21.59
C ASP A 211 -8.53 19.43 -21.79
N GLY A 212 -8.20 20.68 -22.10
CA GLY A 212 -9.19 21.76 -22.22
C GLY A 212 -9.60 22.44 -20.91
N GLN A 213 -9.10 22.00 -19.75
CA GLN A 213 -9.38 22.63 -18.45
C GLN A 213 -8.68 23.97 -18.32
N TYR A 214 -9.38 24.97 -17.75
CA TYR A 214 -8.78 26.24 -17.35
C TYR A 214 -8.04 26.06 -16.01
N VAL A 215 -6.81 26.60 -15.94
CA VAL A 215 -5.97 26.60 -14.73
C VAL A 215 -5.40 27.99 -14.47
N GLU A 216 -5.13 28.27 -13.20
CA GLU A 216 -4.40 29.45 -12.78
C GLU A 216 -2.88 29.19 -12.73
N ALA A 217 -2.08 30.26 -12.73
CA ALA A 217 -0.64 30.14 -12.53
C ALA A 217 -0.34 29.48 -11.16
N GLY A 218 0.56 28.48 -11.16
CA GLY A 218 0.89 27.69 -9.97
C GLY A 218 -0.02 26.45 -9.75
N ALA A 219 -1.10 26.29 -10.53
CA ALA A 219 -1.94 25.11 -10.42
C ALA A 219 -1.17 23.81 -10.77
N PRO A 220 -1.33 22.73 -10.02
CA PRO A 220 -0.70 21.45 -10.32
C PRO A 220 -1.29 20.84 -11.59
N ILE A 221 -0.42 20.33 -12.47
CA ILE A 221 -0.80 19.68 -13.74
C ILE A 221 -0.53 18.19 -13.67
N ALA A 222 0.64 17.79 -13.18
CA ALA A 222 1.06 16.40 -13.10
C ALA A 222 2.07 16.21 -11.98
N LYS A 223 2.15 14.98 -11.48
CA LYS A 223 3.24 14.53 -10.59
C LYS A 223 4.12 13.53 -11.32
N VAL A 224 5.42 13.75 -11.25
CA VAL A 224 6.45 12.86 -11.81
C VAL A 224 7.30 12.33 -10.68
N SER A 225 7.50 11.01 -10.62
CA SER A 225 8.34 10.36 -9.61
C SER A 225 9.50 9.62 -10.29
N LYS A 226 10.70 9.75 -9.73
CA LYS A 226 11.85 8.90 -10.10
C LYS A 226 11.64 7.47 -9.63
N ASN A 227 10.80 7.26 -8.62
CA ASN A 227 10.52 5.99 -7.98
C ASN A 227 11.79 5.25 -7.51
N ALA A 228 12.87 5.98 -7.29
CA ALA A 228 14.16 5.41 -6.87
C ALA A 228 14.25 5.21 -5.36
N ARG A 229 13.66 6.14 -4.61
CA ARG A 229 13.54 6.05 -3.15
C ARG A 229 12.08 6.26 -2.76
N LEU A 230 11.64 5.43 -1.83
CA LEU A 230 10.29 5.46 -1.30
C LEU A 230 10.34 5.64 0.22
N VAL A 231 9.22 6.12 0.75
CA VAL A 231 8.98 6.24 2.19
C VAL A 231 7.77 5.41 2.55
N LEU A 232 7.97 4.43 3.42
CA LEU A 232 6.89 3.76 4.13
C LEU A 232 6.42 4.66 5.25
N ARG A 233 5.23 5.18 5.18
CA ARG A 233 4.56 5.92 6.24
C ARG A 233 3.58 4.99 6.93
N ALA A 234 3.86 4.64 8.18
CA ALA A 234 3.01 3.82 9.02
C ALA A 234 2.24 4.69 10.02
N ASP A 235 0.94 4.49 10.15
CA ASP A 235 0.07 5.28 11.02
C ASP A 235 -0.10 4.56 12.37
N LEU A 236 0.77 4.87 13.32
CA LEU A 236 0.77 4.28 14.67
C LEU A 236 -0.29 4.94 15.55
N PRO A 237 -1.23 4.19 16.18
CA PRO A 237 -2.18 4.78 17.11
C PRO A 237 -1.49 5.49 18.27
N ALA A 238 -2.01 6.65 18.70
CA ALA A 238 -1.41 7.47 19.76
C ALA A 238 -1.31 6.75 21.11
N SER A 239 -2.10 5.70 21.35
CA SER A 239 -1.99 4.82 22.52
C SER A 239 -0.60 4.18 22.66
N TYR A 240 0.12 4.00 21.55
CA TYR A 240 1.47 3.45 21.50
C TYR A 240 2.59 4.51 21.52
N ALA A 241 2.27 5.78 21.84
CA ALA A 241 3.23 6.89 21.83
C ALA A 241 4.52 6.61 22.62
N LYS A 242 4.41 5.90 23.76
CA LYS A 242 5.56 5.52 24.58
C LYS A 242 6.52 4.54 23.89
N GLN A 243 6.01 3.75 22.95
CA GLN A 243 6.78 2.71 22.24
C GLN A 243 7.42 3.24 20.97
N VAL A 244 7.05 4.43 20.48
CA VAL A 244 7.59 5.04 19.26
C VAL A 244 9.11 5.01 19.20
N GLN A 245 9.76 5.34 20.32
CA GLN A 245 11.25 5.40 20.39
C GLN A 245 11.91 4.02 20.20
N ASN A 246 11.22 2.95 20.57
CA ASN A 246 11.73 1.59 20.49
C ASN A 246 11.60 0.99 19.08
N ILE A 247 10.76 1.60 18.22
CA ILE A 247 10.55 1.15 16.84
C ILE A 247 11.79 1.49 16.01
N LYS A 248 12.47 0.46 15.50
CA LYS A 248 13.72 0.62 14.74
C LYS A 248 13.57 0.27 13.26
N SER A 249 12.70 -0.68 12.93
CA SER A 249 12.47 -1.19 11.59
C SER A 249 10.99 -1.53 11.37
N ALA A 250 10.66 -2.05 10.22
CA ALA A 250 9.34 -2.58 9.92
C ALA A 250 9.44 -3.70 8.87
N ASN A 251 8.49 -4.63 8.92
CA ASN A 251 8.15 -5.49 7.80
C ASN A 251 6.83 -5.01 7.23
N PHE A 252 6.63 -5.12 5.94
CA PHE A 252 5.39 -4.67 5.31
C PHE A 252 5.03 -5.51 4.11
N ARG A 253 3.75 -5.54 3.80
CA ARG A 253 3.17 -6.16 2.61
C ARG A 253 2.28 -5.13 1.93
N THR A 254 2.47 -4.94 0.64
CA THR A 254 1.63 -4.04 -0.15
C THR A 254 0.34 -4.73 -0.57
N SER A 255 -0.71 -3.96 -0.82
CA SER A 255 -2.04 -4.49 -1.16
C SER A 255 -2.10 -5.22 -2.51
N ASP A 256 -1.09 -5.08 -3.33
CA ASP A 256 -0.94 -5.70 -4.65
C ASP A 256 -0.05 -6.97 -4.63
N SER A 257 0.50 -7.35 -3.47
CA SER A 257 1.38 -8.51 -3.31
C SER A 257 1.15 -9.21 -1.97
N ASP A 258 1.20 -10.54 -1.98
CA ASP A 258 1.18 -11.35 -0.75
C ASP A 258 2.56 -11.52 -0.12
N GLU A 259 3.61 -11.03 -0.79
CA GLU A 259 4.99 -11.15 -0.31
C GLU A 259 5.25 -10.16 0.84
N MET A 260 5.72 -10.68 1.98
CA MET A 260 6.20 -9.86 3.09
C MET A 260 7.60 -9.36 2.79
N ILE A 261 7.80 -8.06 2.86
CA ILE A 261 9.05 -7.37 2.56
C ILE A 261 9.64 -6.87 3.87
N SER A 262 10.89 -7.24 4.15
CA SER A 262 11.63 -6.67 5.27
C SER A 262 12.31 -5.37 4.87
N LEU A 263 12.11 -4.33 5.65
CA LEU A 263 12.80 -3.05 5.46
C LEU A 263 14.32 -3.19 5.57
N SER A 264 14.81 -4.17 6.35
CA SER A 264 16.22 -4.48 6.47
C SER A 264 16.84 -4.91 5.14
N ASP A 265 16.11 -5.71 4.36
CA ASP A 265 16.58 -6.21 3.06
C ASP A 265 16.67 -5.09 2.02
N LEU A 266 15.80 -4.08 2.16
CA LEU A 266 15.82 -2.88 1.32
C LEU A 266 16.78 -1.80 1.84
N LYS A 267 17.59 -2.10 2.86
CA LYS A 267 18.49 -1.13 3.55
C LYS A 267 17.72 0.11 4.02
N GLY A 268 16.47 -0.12 4.44
CA GLY A 268 15.58 0.91 4.92
C GLY A 268 16.07 1.51 6.23
N ARG A 269 15.83 2.80 6.41
CA ARG A 269 16.17 3.52 7.63
C ARG A 269 14.99 4.34 8.10
N ARG A 270 14.84 4.43 9.42
CA ARG A 270 13.84 5.31 10.01
C ARG A 270 14.24 6.76 9.76
N ILE A 271 13.29 7.56 9.28
CA ILE A 271 13.45 9.00 9.14
C ILE A 271 13.05 9.62 10.49
N SER A 272 13.96 10.40 11.07
CA SER A 272 13.70 11.12 12.32
C SER A 272 12.62 12.17 12.09
N GLY A 273 11.51 12.03 12.78
CA GLY A 273 10.40 12.97 12.74
C GLY A 273 9.39 12.66 13.84
N ASN A 274 9.69 13.04 15.08
CA ASN A 274 8.76 12.89 16.20
C ASN A 274 7.61 13.92 16.18
N SER A 275 7.47 14.72 15.11
CA SER A 275 6.60 15.90 15.13
C SER A 275 6.02 16.29 13.78
N VAL A 276 5.82 15.37 12.88
CA VAL A 276 4.99 15.68 11.73
C VAL A 276 3.54 15.62 12.21
N ALA A 277 2.91 16.79 12.36
CA ALA A 277 1.49 16.87 12.63
C ALA A 277 0.75 16.07 11.55
N THR A 278 0.06 15.03 11.94
CA THR A 278 -0.73 14.25 11.01
C THR A 278 -1.99 15.02 10.65
N SER A 279 -2.39 14.93 9.40
CA SER A 279 -3.73 15.31 8.96
C SER A 279 -4.82 14.43 9.60
N GLN A 280 -4.43 13.33 10.28
CA GLN A 280 -5.35 12.41 10.96
C GLN A 280 -5.12 12.49 12.47
N PRO A 281 -6.07 13.06 13.24
CA PRO A 281 -5.99 13.10 14.69
C PRO A 281 -6.01 11.68 15.27
N GLY A 282 -5.19 11.43 16.30
CA GLY A 282 -5.13 10.13 16.99
C GLY A 282 -4.06 9.16 16.46
N TYR A 283 -3.29 9.52 15.43
CA TYR A 283 -2.20 8.70 14.91
C TYR A 283 -0.86 9.46 14.93
N ILE A 284 0.22 8.72 15.07
CA ILE A 284 1.61 9.20 15.01
C ILE A 284 2.25 8.56 13.77
N PRO A 285 2.69 9.34 12.78
CA PRO A 285 3.35 8.78 11.61
C PRO A 285 4.76 8.29 11.97
N VAL A 286 5.04 7.05 11.67
CA VAL A 286 6.38 6.47 11.72
C VAL A 286 6.83 6.25 10.29
N CYS A 287 7.90 6.96 9.87
CA CYS A 287 8.34 6.96 8.49
C CYS A 287 9.70 6.27 8.34
N PHE A 288 9.81 5.48 7.28
CA PHE A 288 11.04 4.78 6.91
C PHE A 288 11.35 5.03 5.43
N GLU A 289 12.54 5.53 5.14
CA GLU A 289 13.03 5.68 3.76
C GLU A 289 13.78 4.42 3.34
N PHE A 290 13.56 3.97 2.11
CA PHE A 290 14.23 2.80 1.55
C PHE A 290 14.45 2.94 0.05
N ALA A 291 15.42 2.20 -0.48
CA ALA A 291 15.67 2.13 -1.92
C ALA A 291 14.64 1.24 -2.59
N ASN A 292 14.03 1.73 -3.65
CA ASN A 292 13.10 0.94 -4.45
C ASN A 292 13.87 0.09 -5.47
N ASN A 293 13.58 -1.20 -5.51
CA ASN A 293 14.10 -2.14 -6.51
C ASN A 293 13.24 -2.19 -7.80
N GLY A 294 12.29 -1.26 -7.95
CA GLY A 294 11.38 -1.18 -9.09
C GLY A 294 10.09 -2.00 -8.96
N ARG A 295 9.93 -2.77 -7.88
CA ARG A 295 8.74 -3.61 -7.65
C ARG A 295 7.63 -2.88 -6.87
N ILE A 296 7.98 -1.84 -6.12
CA ILE A 296 7.05 -1.14 -5.24
C ILE A 296 6.64 0.17 -5.90
N VAL A 297 5.33 0.43 -5.93
CA VAL A 297 4.75 1.63 -6.55
C VAL A 297 4.41 2.66 -5.47
N SER A 298 4.77 3.92 -5.72
CA SER A 298 4.32 5.04 -4.89
C SER A 298 2.80 5.17 -4.94
N GLY A 299 2.18 5.40 -3.78
CA GLY A 299 0.72 5.46 -3.63
C GLY A 299 0.09 4.17 -3.08
N ALA A 300 0.79 3.03 -3.10
CA ALA A 300 0.28 1.77 -2.60
C ALA A 300 0.01 1.81 -1.09
N TYR A 301 -1.09 1.18 -0.67
CA TYR A 301 -1.34 0.90 0.75
C TYR A 301 -0.56 -0.33 1.19
N ALA A 302 -0.21 -0.36 2.46
CA ALA A 302 0.55 -1.45 3.04
C ALA A 302 0.02 -1.87 4.42
N GLU A 303 0.04 -3.16 4.67
CA GLU A 303 -0.03 -3.72 6.01
C GLU A 303 1.38 -3.71 6.59
N VAL A 304 1.57 -3.11 7.76
CA VAL A 304 2.89 -2.84 8.34
C VAL A 304 3.01 -3.47 9.72
N TYR A 305 4.10 -4.17 9.94
CA TYR A 305 4.52 -4.69 11.24
C TYR A 305 5.71 -3.86 11.72
N LEU A 306 5.47 -2.95 12.63
CA LEU A 306 6.51 -2.10 13.23
C LEU A 306 7.33 -2.92 14.22
N ILE A 307 8.63 -2.99 14.02
CA ILE A 307 9.56 -3.79 14.80
C ILE A 307 10.13 -2.96 15.95
N GLY A 308 9.82 -3.38 17.17
CA GLY A 308 10.17 -2.69 18.41
C GLY A 308 11.32 -3.33 19.18
N ALA A 309 11.14 -3.45 20.50
CA ALA A 309 12.15 -3.98 21.41
C ALA A 309 12.41 -5.49 21.16
N GLU A 310 13.65 -5.89 21.31
CA GLU A 310 14.08 -7.28 21.21
C GLU A 310 13.70 -8.08 22.47
N ARG A 311 13.18 -9.29 22.26
CA ARG A 311 12.86 -10.29 23.28
C ARG A 311 13.73 -11.52 23.04
N ALA A 312 14.65 -11.79 23.95
CA ALA A 312 15.52 -12.96 23.88
C ALA A 312 14.78 -14.25 24.25
N ASN A 313 15.35 -15.39 23.85
CA ASN A 313 14.86 -16.75 24.19
C ASN A 313 13.42 -17.04 23.77
N THR A 314 12.92 -16.42 22.73
CA THR A 314 11.59 -16.65 22.18
C THR A 314 11.64 -17.77 21.13
N LEU A 315 10.67 -18.69 21.21
CA LEU A 315 10.47 -19.69 20.18
C LEU A 315 9.63 -19.10 19.07
N SER A 316 10.13 -19.08 17.84
CA SER A 316 9.39 -18.57 16.69
C SER A 316 9.54 -19.49 15.49
N ILE A 317 8.52 -19.48 14.64
CA ILE A 317 8.49 -20.24 13.40
C ILE A 317 8.03 -19.32 12.25
N PRO A 318 8.40 -19.62 11.00
CA PRO A 318 7.85 -18.92 9.85
C PRO A 318 6.32 -19.00 9.80
N VAL A 319 5.64 -17.92 9.47
CA VAL A 319 4.17 -17.89 9.34
C VAL A 319 3.68 -18.95 8.34
N LYS A 320 4.47 -19.29 7.33
CA LYS A 320 4.17 -20.33 6.34
C LYS A 320 4.02 -21.73 6.95
N ALA A 321 4.60 -22.00 8.12
CA ALA A 321 4.49 -23.27 8.83
C ALA A 321 3.12 -23.47 9.50
N LEU A 322 2.37 -22.36 9.69
CA LEU A 322 1.06 -22.41 10.31
C LEU A 322 -0.02 -22.84 9.33
N THR A 323 -0.88 -23.74 9.79
CA THR A 323 -2.16 -24.03 9.16
C THR A 323 -3.28 -23.65 10.13
N GLU A 324 -4.31 -22.99 9.62
CA GLU A 324 -5.46 -22.59 10.42
C GLU A 324 -6.67 -23.44 10.07
N GLU A 325 -7.36 -23.94 11.09
CA GLU A 325 -8.61 -24.67 10.97
C GLU A 325 -9.58 -24.20 12.05
N LEU A 326 -10.70 -23.65 11.66
CA LEU A 326 -11.75 -23.16 12.55
C LEU A 326 -11.22 -22.25 13.69
N GLY A 327 -10.29 -21.33 13.36
CA GLY A 327 -9.71 -20.42 14.34
C GLY A 327 -8.64 -21.05 15.25
N THR A 328 -8.25 -22.27 15.00
CA THR A 328 -7.19 -22.98 15.73
C THR A 328 -5.98 -23.17 14.84
N PHE A 329 -4.80 -22.86 15.37
CA PHE A 329 -3.54 -22.99 14.65
C PHE A 329 -2.89 -24.35 14.90
N TYR A 330 -2.38 -24.93 13.82
CA TYR A 330 -1.66 -26.20 13.81
C TYR A 330 -0.35 -26.05 13.04
N VAL A 331 0.59 -26.92 13.39
CA VAL A 331 1.83 -27.15 12.65
C VAL A 331 1.98 -28.65 12.39
N TYR A 332 2.81 -29.00 11.42
CA TYR A 332 3.22 -30.38 11.19
C TYR A 332 4.65 -30.54 11.68
N VAL A 333 4.82 -31.39 12.70
CA VAL A 333 6.13 -31.72 13.26
C VAL A 333 6.58 -33.02 12.61
N GLN A 334 7.77 -32.99 12.01
CA GLN A 334 8.40 -34.18 11.47
C GLN A 334 9.00 -34.98 12.62
N LEU A 335 8.53 -36.19 12.84
CA LEU A 335 9.01 -37.11 13.87
C LEU A 335 10.15 -37.97 13.32
N ASP A 336 9.95 -38.51 12.10
CA ASP A 336 10.90 -39.33 11.37
C ASP A 336 10.86 -38.96 9.87
N GLU A 337 11.61 -39.72 9.04
CA GLU A 337 11.73 -39.42 7.60
C GLU A 337 10.38 -39.49 6.86
N ASP A 338 9.45 -40.31 7.33
CA ASP A 338 8.15 -40.56 6.72
C ASP A 338 6.96 -40.28 7.65
N CYS A 339 7.21 -39.82 8.88
CA CYS A 339 6.18 -39.62 9.91
C CYS A 339 6.07 -38.16 10.33
N TYR A 340 4.86 -37.63 10.27
CA TYR A 340 4.53 -36.26 10.64
C TYR A 340 3.39 -36.24 11.65
N GLU A 341 3.49 -35.40 12.66
CA GLU A 341 2.45 -35.19 13.65
C GLU A 341 1.76 -33.85 13.43
N LYS A 342 0.43 -33.86 13.26
CA LYS A 342 -0.38 -32.65 13.30
C LYS A 342 -0.53 -32.19 14.74
N ARG A 343 0.06 -31.06 15.11
CA ARG A 343 0.09 -30.57 16.48
C ARG A 343 -0.53 -29.19 16.60
N ARG A 344 -1.44 -29.03 17.55
CA ARG A 344 -2.02 -27.75 17.90
C ARG A 344 -0.97 -26.86 18.56
N VAL A 345 -0.91 -25.60 18.15
CA VAL A 345 -0.02 -24.60 18.73
C VAL A 345 -0.79 -23.37 19.20
N GLN A 346 -0.27 -22.74 20.23
CA GLN A 346 -0.71 -21.43 20.67
C GLN A 346 0.30 -20.40 20.20
N VAL A 347 -0.16 -19.44 19.40
CA VAL A 347 0.70 -18.42 18.81
C VAL A 347 0.58 -17.10 19.55
N GLY A 348 1.67 -16.34 19.59
CA GLY A 348 1.74 -15.01 20.14
C GLY A 348 1.75 -13.94 19.05
N ILE A 349 2.63 -12.96 19.20
CA ILE A 349 2.80 -11.88 18.25
C ILE A 349 3.49 -12.37 16.96
N SER A 350 3.19 -11.71 15.83
CA SER A 350 3.83 -11.96 14.54
C SER A 350 4.50 -10.71 14.03
N ASP A 351 5.63 -10.87 13.35
CA ASP A 351 6.32 -9.80 12.62
C ASP A 351 6.01 -9.82 11.11
N GLY A 352 5.04 -10.66 10.72
CA GLY A 352 4.63 -10.87 9.34
C GLY A 352 5.45 -11.96 8.62
N CYS A 353 6.70 -12.17 8.99
CA CYS A 353 7.56 -13.25 8.48
C CYS A 353 7.52 -14.47 9.37
N ASN A 354 7.65 -14.24 10.68
CA ASN A 354 7.64 -15.25 11.73
C ASN A 354 6.54 -14.95 12.74
N VAL A 355 6.21 -15.97 13.52
CA VAL A 355 5.24 -15.90 14.62
C VAL A 355 5.83 -16.55 15.87
N GLU A 356 5.64 -15.90 17.00
CA GLU A 356 5.98 -16.43 18.32
C GLU A 356 5.10 -17.66 18.64
N VAL A 357 5.71 -18.72 19.16
CA VAL A 357 4.99 -19.89 19.66
C VAL A 357 5.04 -19.89 21.17
N LEU A 358 3.86 -19.75 21.79
CA LEU A 358 3.68 -19.71 23.24
C LEU A 358 3.64 -21.12 23.84
N SER A 359 3.02 -22.08 23.13
CA SER A 359 2.93 -23.47 23.54
C SER A 359 2.66 -24.42 22.36
N GLY A 360 2.94 -25.70 22.54
CA GLY A 360 2.73 -26.74 21.52
C GLY A 360 3.99 -27.15 20.76
N LEU A 361 5.10 -26.43 20.87
CA LEU A 361 6.39 -26.82 20.29
C LEU A 361 7.53 -26.70 21.30
N LYS A 362 8.59 -27.46 21.07
CA LYS A 362 9.84 -27.44 21.83
C LYS A 362 11.00 -27.09 20.90
N ALA A 363 12.04 -26.50 21.48
CA ALA A 363 13.28 -26.29 20.74
C ALA A 363 13.93 -27.64 20.39
N GLY A 364 14.47 -27.76 19.18
CA GLY A 364 15.04 -28.97 18.62
C GLY A 364 14.06 -29.81 17.80
N GLU A 365 12.75 -29.50 17.81
CA GLU A 365 11.79 -30.18 16.93
C GLU A 365 11.89 -29.67 15.49
N HIS A 366 11.57 -30.52 14.52
CA HIS A 366 11.55 -30.16 13.11
C HIS A 366 10.12 -29.84 12.67
N VAL A 367 9.89 -28.62 12.23
CA VAL A 367 8.57 -28.14 11.78
C VAL A 367 8.57 -27.95 10.27
N VAL A 368 7.55 -28.45 9.60
CA VAL A 368 7.35 -28.31 8.17
C VAL A 368 7.01 -26.85 7.84
N VAL A 369 7.80 -26.24 6.96
CA VAL A 369 7.63 -24.85 6.52
C VAL A 369 7.18 -24.74 5.07
N GLU A 370 7.41 -25.77 4.26
CA GLU A 370 6.91 -25.87 2.89
C GLU A 370 6.23 -27.22 2.70
N GLY A 371 5.12 -27.28 1.97
CA GLY A 371 4.39 -28.52 1.69
C GLY A 371 3.43 -28.96 2.81
N ALA A 372 3.14 -28.14 3.83
CA ALA A 372 2.21 -28.46 4.90
C ALA A 372 0.81 -28.89 4.41
N MET A 373 0.35 -28.31 3.30
CA MET A 373 -0.94 -28.67 2.70
C MET A 373 -0.94 -30.10 2.13
N VAL A 374 0.19 -30.57 1.61
CA VAL A 374 0.34 -31.96 1.10
C VAL A 374 0.20 -32.94 2.23
N ILE A 375 0.85 -32.69 3.37
CA ILE A 375 0.74 -33.54 4.58
C ILE A 375 -0.69 -33.53 5.10
N LYS A 376 -1.34 -32.36 5.10
CA LYS A 376 -2.75 -32.24 5.48
C LYS A 376 -3.66 -33.11 4.61
N LEU A 377 -3.47 -33.12 3.31
CA LEU A 377 -4.24 -33.94 2.37
C LEU A 377 -3.98 -35.44 2.57
N ALA A 378 -2.72 -35.83 2.78
CA ALA A 378 -2.38 -37.22 3.10
C ALA A 378 -3.09 -37.71 4.39
N GLY A 379 -3.12 -36.89 5.44
CA GLY A 379 -3.81 -37.21 6.70
C GLY A 379 -5.34 -37.22 6.61
N SER A 380 -5.93 -36.59 5.60
CA SER A 380 -7.40 -36.60 5.41
C SER A 380 -7.91 -37.79 4.57
N GLY A 381 -7.08 -38.80 4.26
CA GLY A 381 -7.44 -39.95 3.45
C GLY A 381 -7.69 -39.67 1.98
N GLY A 382 -7.36 -38.46 1.51
CA GLY A 382 -7.40 -38.12 0.10
C GLY A 382 -6.21 -38.71 -0.60
N ALA A 383 -6.42 -39.60 -1.60
CA ALA A 383 -5.37 -40.05 -2.50
C ALA A 383 -4.73 -38.80 -3.17
N ILE A 384 -3.45 -38.59 -2.93
CA ILE A 384 -2.69 -37.57 -3.62
C ILE A 384 -2.69 -37.97 -5.10
N PRO A 385 -3.19 -37.15 -6.04
CA PRO A 385 -3.20 -37.47 -7.45
C PRO A 385 -1.77 -37.71 -7.93
N GLY A 386 -1.44 -38.97 -8.27
CA GLY A 386 -0.19 -39.28 -8.95
C GLY A 386 -0.23 -38.65 -10.33
N HIS A 387 0.71 -37.77 -10.65
CA HIS A 387 0.93 -37.33 -12.02
C HIS A 387 1.55 -38.49 -12.80
N THR A 388 0.71 -39.28 -13.48
CA THR A 388 1.16 -40.21 -14.50
C THR A 388 1.52 -39.39 -15.74
N HIS A 389 2.82 -39.23 -15.97
CA HIS A 389 3.32 -38.86 -17.29
C HIS A 389 3.32 -40.13 -18.14
N GLU A 390 2.28 -40.33 -18.94
CA GLU A 390 2.37 -41.22 -20.10
C GLU A 390 3.17 -40.52 -21.19
N HIS A 391 4.24 -41.21 -21.64
CA HIS A 391 5.04 -40.85 -22.81
C HIS A 391 4.39 -41.36 -24.09
#